data_757e18437f0c6c7dffd6af37d5d4fc76
#
_entry.id   757e18437f0c6c7dffd6af37d5d4fc76
#
_cell.length_a   1.000
_cell.length_b   1.000
_cell.length_c   1.000
_cell.angle_alpha   90.00
_cell.angle_beta   90.00
_cell.angle_gamma   90.00
#
_symmetry.space_group_name_H-M   'P 1'
#
loop_
_entity.id
_entity.type
_entity.pdbx_description
1 polymer ?
#
loop_
_entity_poly.entity_id
_entity_poly.type
_entity_poly.pdbx_seq_one_letter_code
_entity_poly.pdbx_strand_id
1 'polypeptide(L)'
;PLALENHTEDYFVKPAVAGAKRALKFAKKHGVKKVVLTSSVAAIFETGEEKVFYDESDWSDPDNPNISNYAKSKTLAEKAAWEFLKEEGNPFDFAVINPALVIGPSLSGDLGVSNSAIEMVVTGKMPLAIPIQFGFVDVRDVATAHILAMQTDASNGERFALAERDLWYKDIAKILKDNGFDKAPKIAVPVWVAKILGNFNKQLKVASPFLGRVRSVVKATKAKDILGWKPRSSEESIIEIANQIKEMGLIKSVSYTHLTLPTIYS
;
A
#
# COMPACT_ATOMS: atom_id res chain seq x y z
N PRO A 1 1.67 -8.07 2.83
CA PRO A 1 1.96 -8.07 4.26
C PRO A 1 1.07 -9.00 5.05
N LEU A 2 -0.26 -9.00 4.82
CA LEU A 2 -1.20 -9.88 5.53
C LEU A 2 -0.92 -11.39 5.36
N ALA A 3 -0.24 -11.78 4.31
CA ALA A 3 0.15 -13.17 4.04
C ALA A 3 1.47 -13.59 4.73
N LEU A 4 2.22 -12.64 5.31
CA LEU A 4 3.59 -12.88 5.80
C LEU A 4 3.68 -13.01 7.33
N GLU A 5 2.57 -13.08 8.03
CA GLU A 5 2.51 -13.05 9.51
C GLU A 5 3.05 -14.26 10.26
N ASN A 6 3.39 -15.31 9.55
CA ASN A 6 3.99 -16.49 10.17
C ASN A 6 5.51 -16.37 10.33
N HIS A 7 6.10 -15.23 9.94
CA HIS A 7 7.54 -15.00 10.01
C HIS A 7 7.91 -14.15 11.23
N THR A 8 9.08 -14.41 11.79
CA THR A 8 9.63 -13.67 12.93
C THR A 8 9.98 -12.23 12.54
N GLU A 9 10.09 -11.35 13.54
CA GLU A 9 10.58 -9.98 13.35
C GLU A 9 11.91 -9.96 12.59
N ASP A 10 12.84 -10.82 12.97
CA ASP A 10 14.16 -10.96 12.34
C ASP A 10 14.10 -11.26 10.84
N TYR A 11 13.09 -12.00 10.40
CA TYR A 11 12.88 -12.30 8.97
C TYR A 11 12.62 -11.04 8.15
N PHE A 12 11.95 -10.04 8.73
CA PHE A 12 11.65 -8.78 8.04
C PHE A 12 12.74 -7.72 8.26
N VAL A 13 13.17 -7.53 9.50
CA VAL A 13 14.01 -6.40 9.90
C VAL A 13 15.45 -6.57 9.40
N LYS A 14 16.08 -7.71 9.67
CA LYS A 14 17.49 -7.93 9.32
C LYS A 14 17.78 -7.76 7.83
N PRO A 15 17.04 -8.40 6.89
CA PRO A 15 17.31 -8.21 5.46
C PRO A 15 16.98 -6.80 4.97
N ALA A 16 15.96 -6.15 5.53
CA ALA A 16 15.59 -4.78 5.13
C ALA A 16 16.69 -3.78 5.51
N VAL A 17 17.16 -3.80 6.76
CA VAL A 17 18.25 -2.93 7.24
C VAL A 17 19.56 -3.24 6.52
N ALA A 18 19.93 -4.51 6.41
CA ALA A 18 21.17 -4.91 5.74
C ALA A 18 21.14 -4.57 4.24
N GLY A 19 19.98 -4.72 3.58
CA GLY A 19 19.77 -4.37 2.18
C GLY A 19 19.95 -2.88 1.94
N ALA A 20 19.31 -2.02 2.74
CA ALA A 20 19.45 -0.58 2.66
C ALA A 20 20.92 -0.14 2.85
N LYS A 21 21.55 -0.54 3.95
CA LYS A 21 22.96 -0.21 4.22
C LYS A 21 23.90 -0.71 3.11
N ARG A 22 23.66 -1.89 2.55
CA ARG A 22 24.47 -2.45 1.46
C ARG A 22 24.35 -1.60 0.21
N ALA A 23 23.14 -1.24 -0.22
CA ALA A 23 22.92 -0.40 -1.38
C ALA A 23 23.62 0.96 -1.26
N LEU A 24 23.50 1.61 -0.09
CA LEU A 24 24.14 2.89 0.18
C LEU A 24 25.69 2.81 0.20
N LYS A 25 26.25 1.74 0.79
CA LYS A 25 27.69 1.49 0.73
C LYS A 25 28.20 1.35 -0.71
N PHE A 26 27.47 0.63 -1.56
CA PHE A 26 27.82 0.53 -2.98
C PHE A 26 27.67 1.85 -3.71
N ALA A 27 26.61 2.62 -3.44
CA ALA A 27 26.43 3.95 -4.00
C ALA A 27 27.62 4.87 -3.67
N LYS A 28 28.03 4.92 -2.39
CA LYS A 28 29.22 5.67 -1.96
C LYS A 28 30.48 5.19 -2.68
N LYS A 29 30.73 3.88 -2.69
CA LYS A 29 31.93 3.29 -3.31
C LYS A 29 32.06 3.66 -4.79
N HIS A 30 30.95 3.79 -5.50
CA HIS A 30 30.94 4.07 -6.95
C HIS A 30 30.67 5.54 -7.31
N GLY A 31 30.72 6.45 -6.34
CA GLY A 31 30.59 7.89 -6.57
C GLY A 31 29.24 8.30 -7.12
N VAL A 32 28.17 7.58 -6.73
CA VAL A 32 26.78 7.95 -7.09
C VAL A 32 26.49 9.35 -6.56
N LYS A 33 25.88 10.20 -7.37
CA LYS A 33 25.62 11.59 -7.01
C LYS A 33 24.36 11.76 -6.16
N LYS A 34 23.34 10.97 -6.44
CA LYS A 34 22.06 11.03 -5.73
C LYS A 34 21.41 9.66 -5.61
N VAL A 35 20.80 9.38 -4.47
CA VAL A 35 20.06 8.14 -4.20
C VAL A 35 18.64 8.52 -3.78
N VAL A 36 17.64 7.85 -4.36
CA VAL A 36 16.24 7.94 -3.94
C VAL A 36 15.82 6.58 -3.41
N LEU A 37 15.52 6.53 -2.12
CA LEU A 37 15.14 5.29 -1.42
C LEU A 37 13.63 5.11 -1.42
N THR A 38 13.14 3.94 -1.83
CA THR A 38 11.74 3.55 -1.64
C THR A 38 11.54 2.97 -0.24
N SER A 39 10.87 3.72 0.63
CA SER A 39 10.40 3.28 1.94
C SER A 39 8.90 2.95 1.89
N SER A 40 8.12 3.41 2.86
CA SER A 40 6.65 3.24 2.93
C SER A 40 6.05 4.23 3.92
N VAL A 41 4.78 4.61 3.76
CA VAL A 41 4.02 5.29 4.81
C VAL A 41 3.95 4.45 6.11
N ALA A 42 4.18 3.14 6.03
CA ALA A 42 4.31 2.29 7.21
C ALA A 42 5.46 2.70 8.14
N ALA A 43 6.44 3.48 7.66
CA ALA A 43 7.47 4.09 8.49
C ALA A 43 7.04 5.42 9.13
N ILE A 44 5.79 5.86 8.90
CA ILE A 44 5.27 7.17 9.32
C ILE A 44 4.16 7.02 10.36
N PHE A 45 3.16 6.17 10.14
CA PHE A 45 1.87 6.27 10.83
C PHE A 45 1.65 5.30 12.01
N GLU A 46 2.52 4.33 12.27
CA GLU A 46 2.39 3.43 13.43
C GLU A 46 3.14 3.99 14.66
N THR A 47 2.87 5.25 15.02
CA THR A 47 3.57 6.00 16.07
C THR A 47 3.25 5.55 17.50
N GLY A 48 2.20 4.73 17.69
CA GLY A 48 1.66 4.41 19.02
C GLY A 48 0.65 5.43 19.55
N GLU A 49 0.64 6.65 19.01
CA GLU A 49 -0.33 7.70 19.30
C GLU A 49 -1.42 7.74 18.22
N GLU A 50 -2.66 8.02 18.61
CA GLU A 50 -3.74 8.22 17.65
C GLU A 50 -3.73 9.68 17.18
N LYS A 51 -3.30 9.90 15.93
CA LYS A 51 -3.40 11.18 15.24
C LYS A 51 -4.42 11.08 14.10
N VAL A 52 -5.09 12.18 13.81
CA VAL A 52 -5.99 12.29 12.65
C VAL A 52 -5.17 12.44 11.36
N PHE A 53 -4.04 13.12 11.44
CA PHE A 53 -3.13 13.38 10.32
C PHE A 53 -1.71 13.03 10.71
N TYR A 54 -1.01 12.41 9.78
CA TYR A 54 0.42 12.14 9.85
C TYR A 54 1.09 12.83 8.66
N ASP A 55 2.33 13.23 8.81
CA ASP A 55 3.14 13.79 7.74
C ASP A 55 4.57 13.23 7.77
N GLU A 56 5.41 13.73 6.90
CA GLU A 56 6.78 13.26 6.76
C GLU A 56 7.68 13.54 7.98
N SER A 57 7.24 14.36 8.95
CA SER A 57 7.94 14.57 10.23
C SER A 57 7.70 13.43 11.23
N ASP A 58 6.61 12.68 11.05
CA ASP A 58 6.25 11.56 11.91
C ASP A 58 7.10 10.32 11.61
N TRP A 59 7.30 9.53 12.65
CA TRP A 59 7.94 8.23 12.57
C TRP A 59 7.15 7.18 13.30
N SER A 60 6.97 6.03 12.67
CA SER A 60 6.46 4.86 13.38
C SER A 60 7.43 4.47 14.50
N ASP A 61 6.86 4.08 15.64
CA ASP A 61 7.64 3.70 16.81
C ASP A 61 7.99 2.21 16.76
N PRO A 62 9.27 1.83 16.56
CA PRO A 62 9.68 0.44 16.50
C PRO A 62 9.53 -0.30 17.83
N ASP A 63 9.39 0.41 18.94
CA ASP A 63 9.22 -0.16 20.28
C ASP A 63 7.75 -0.27 20.70
N ASN A 64 6.82 0.22 19.86
CA ASN A 64 5.38 0.03 20.07
C ASN A 64 5.02 -1.47 20.02
N PRO A 65 4.46 -2.06 21.09
CA PRO A 65 4.15 -3.49 21.13
C PRO A 65 3.10 -3.93 20.09
N ASN A 66 2.38 -2.98 19.51
CA ASN A 66 1.36 -3.24 18.49
C ASN A 66 1.84 -2.93 17.06
N ILE A 67 3.10 -2.55 16.87
CA ILE A 67 3.64 -2.29 15.54
C ILE A 67 3.67 -3.59 14.71
N SER A 68 3.30 -3.50 13.44
CA SER A 68 3.45 -4.63 12.53
C SER A 68 4.94 -4.89 12.23
N ASN A 69 5.33 -6.17 12.06
CA ASN A 69 6.71 -6.51 11.68
C ASN A 69 7.14 -5.81 10.37
N TYR A 70 6.18 -5.59 9.48
CA TYR A 70 6.43 -4.85 8.23
C TYR A 70 6.74 -3.37 8.52
N ALA A 71 5.92 -2.68 9.30
CA ALA A 71 6.15 -1.27 9.64
C ALA A 71 7.46 -1.11 10.40
N LYS A 72 7.73 -1.98 11.37
CA LYS A 72 9.01 -2.02 12.09
C LYS A 72 10.20 -2.16 11.14
N SER A 73 10.12 -3.09 10.18
CA SER A 73 11.19 -3.31 9.21
C SER A 73 11.45 -2.10 8.31
N LYS A 74 10.37 -1.44 7.84
CA LYS A 74 10.48 -0.24 7.01
C LYS A 74 11.03 0.95 7.79
N THR A 75 10.56 1.14 9.02
CA THR A 75 11.05 2.19 9.92
C THR A 75 12.54 2.04 10.21
N LEU A 76 12.97 0.85 10.62
CA LEU A 76 14.36 0.60 10.97
C LEU A 76 15.29 0.65 9.74
N ALA A 77 14.84 0.19 8.58
CA ALA A 77 15.61 0.28 7.35
C ALA A 77 15.80 1.74 6.90
N GLU A 78 14.75 2.56 6.99
CA GLU A 78 14.83 3.97 6.63
C GLU A 78 15.68 4.76 7.63
N LYS A 79 15.47 4.56 8.95
CA LYS A 79 16.34 5.17 9.99
C LYS A 79 17.80 4.79 9.79
N ALA A 80 18.09 3.51 9.50
CA ALA A 80 19.46 3.06 9.25
C ALA A 80 20.08 3.67 7.98
N ALA A 81 19.27 4.06 6.99
CA ALA A 81 19.74 4.79 5.82
C ALA A 81 20.12 6.23 6.17
N TRP A 82 19.30 6.94 6.94
CA TRP A 82 19.61 8.29 7.43
C TRP A 82 20.84 8.32 8.35
N GLU A 83 20.95 7.33 9.25
CA GLU A 83 22.12 7.18 10.13
C GLU A 83 23.40 6.97 9.32
N PHE A 84 23.36 6.07 8.32
CA PHE A 84 24.50 5.84 7.43
C PHE A 84 24.96 7.14 6.75
N LEU A 85 24.05 7.96 6.24
CA LEU A 85 24.43 9.23 5.62
C LEU A 85 25.12 10.16 6.59
N LYS A 86 24.58 10.29 7.81
CA LYS A 86 25.17 11.12 8.87
C LYS A 86 26.58 10.63 9.25
N GLU A 87 26.75 9.32 9.44
CA GLU A 87 28.04 8.71 9.81
C GLU A 87 29.10 8.88 8.71
N GLU A 88 28.69 8.82 7.45
CA GLU A 88 29.58 8.89 6.29
C GLU A 88 29.76 10.31 5.72
N GLY A 89 29.25 11.34 6.42
CA GLY A 89 29.40 12.75 6.04
C GLY A 89 28.60 13.16 4.80
N ASN A 90 27.42 12.56 4.58
CA ASN A 90 26.54 12.84 3.44
C ASN A 90 27.25 12.67 2.08
N PRO A 91 27.68 11.47 1.74
CA PRO A 91 28.54 11.24 0.56
C PRO A 91 27.83 11.47 -0.78
N PHE A 92 26.52 11.63 -0.80
CA PHE A 92 25.67 11.91 -1.96
C PHE A 92 24.35 12.54 -1.51
N ASP A 93 23.64 13.16 -2.43
CA ASP A 93 22.28 13.64 -2.22
C ASP A 93 21.33 12.47 -1.95
N PHE A 94 20.38 12.65 -1.04
CA PHE A 94 19.49 11.58 -0.63
C PHE A 94 18.07 12.06 -0.42
N ALA A 95 17.11 11.33 -0.98
CA ALA A 95 15.69 11.53 -0.74
C ALA A 95 14.98 10.21 -0.47
N VAL A 96 13.86 10.26 0.23
CA VAL A 96 13.06 9.07 0.53
C VAL A 96 11.64 9.25 0.01
N ILE A 97 11.15 8.25 -0.70
CA ILE A 97 9.75 8.14 -1.13
C ILE A 97 9.04 7.13 -0.23
N ASN A 98 7.96 7.57 0.41
CA ASN A 98 7.13 6.78 1.32
C ASN A 98 5.74 6.56 0.69
N PRO A 99 5.57 5.58 -0.21
CA PRO A 99 4.28 5.33 -0.83
C PRO A 99 3.27 4.72 0.16
N ALA A 100 1.99 5.06 -0.01
CA ALA A 100 0.86 4.33 0.53
C ALA A 100 0.66 3.00 -0.21
N LEU A 101 -0.54 2.44 -0.25
CA LEU A 101 -0.81 1.19 -0.96
C LEU A 101 -0.67 1.43 -2.46
N VAL A 102 0.36 0.85 -3.07
CA VAL A 102 0.66 1.03 -4.49
C VAL A 102 -0.21 0.10 -5.31
N ILE A 103 -1.07 0.68 -6.15
CA ILE A 103 -1.97 -0.04 -7.05
C ILE A 103 -1.73 0.37 -8.50
N GLY A 104 -2.33 -0.33 -9.42
CA GLY A 104 -2.27 -0.02 -10.85
C GLY A 104 -1.82 -1.20 -11.69
N PRO A 105 -1.74 -1.03 -13.01
CA PRO A 105 -1.43 -2.12 -13.94
C PRO A 105 -0.09 -2.79 -13.64
N SER A 106 -0.11 -4.13 -13.61
CA SER A 106 1.10 -4.95 -13.49
C SER A 106 1.74 -5.18 -14.86
N LEU A 107 3.06 -5.04 -14.95
CA LEU A 107 3.80 -5.30 -16.18
C LEU A 107 4.17 -6.78 -16.35
N SER A 108 4.17 -7.56 -15.28
CA SER A 108 4.66 -8.95 -15.28
C SER A 108 3.57 -10.02 -15.15
N GLY A 109 2.31 -9.64 -15.01
CA GLY A 109 1.24 -10.60 -14.68
C GLY A 109 1.23 -11.06 -13.22
N ASP A 110 2.24 -10.73 -12.41
CA ASP A 110 2.19 -10.84 -10.96
C ASP A 110 1.50 -9.62 -10.37
N LEU A 111 0.41 -9.83 -9.66
CA LEU A 111 -0.38 -8.75 -9.06
C LEU A 111 0.35 -8.07 -7.90
N GLY A 112 1.29 -8.76 -7.28
CA GLY A 112 1.88 -8.30 -6.03
C GLY A 112 0.85 -8.20 -4.89
N VAL A 113 1.31 -7.78 -3.72
CA VAL A 113 0.48 -7.78 -2.50
C VAL A 113 -0.64 -6.74 -2.54
N SER A 114 -0.35 -5.55 -3.04
CA SER A 114 -1.32 -4.45 -3.02
C SER A 114 -2.48 -4.66 -3.99
N ASN A 115 -2.19 -5.08 -5.23
CA ASN A 115 -3.22 -5.39 -6.22
C ASN A 115 -4.04 -6.63 -5.82
N SER A 116 -3.47 -7.57 -5.03
CA SER A 116 -4.22 -8.70 -4.48
C SER A 116 -5.38 -8.25 -3.58
N ALA A 117 -5.31 -7.08 -2.96
CA ALA A 117 -6.43 -6.53 -2.21
C ALA A 117 -7.61 -6.20 -3.15
N ILE A 118 -7.34 -5.64 -4.33
CA ILE A 118 -8.36 -5.40 -5.36
C ILE A 118 -8.87 -6.72 -5.95
N GLU A 119 -7.97 -7.67 -6.21
CA GLU A 119 -8.34 -9.02 -6.67
C GLU A 119 -9.36 -9.68 -5.74
N MET A 120 -9.15 -9.61 -4.43
CA MET A 120 -10.07 -10.19 -3.44
C MET A 120 -11.48 -9.58 -3.53
N VAL A 121 -11.58 -8.28 -3.86
CA VAL A 121 -12.86 -7.60 -4.05
C VAL A 121 -13.55 -8.07 -5.35
N VAL A 122 -12.83 -7.99 -6.47
CA VAL A 122 -13.44 -8.27 -7.80
C VAL A 122 -13.76 -9.74 -8.01
N THR A 123 -13.05 -10.64 -7.33
CA THR A 123 -13.30 -12.09 -7.39
C THR A 123 -14.39 -12.56 -6.42
N GLY A 124 -14.81 -11.70 -5.47
CA GLY A 124 -15.79 -12.05 -4.43
C GLY A 124 -15.19 -12.90 -3.30
N LYS A 125 -13.87 -13.06 -3.23
CA LYS A 125 -13.20 -13.76 -2.11
C LYS A 125 -13.40 -13.06 -0.78
N MET A 126 -13.75 -11.78 -0.80
CA MET A 126 -14.12 -10.99 0.37
C MET A 126 -15.58 -10.51 0.22
N PRO A 127 -16.56 -11.28 0.74
CA PRO A 127 -17.99 -11.03 0.51
C PRO A 127 -18.56 -9.87 1.32
N LEU A 128 -17.83 -9.37 2.30
CA LEU A 128 -18.24 -8.29 3.20
C LEU A 128 -17.26 -7.14 3.12
N ALA A 129 -17.77 -5.90 3.03
CA ALA A 129 -16.94 -4.72 3.12
C ALA A 129 -16.61 -4.41 4.60
N ILE A 130 -15.42 -4.80 5.02
CA ILE A 130 -14.92 -4.54 6.38
C ILE A 130 -14.56 -3.06 6.55
N PRO A 131 -14.73 -2.49 7.75
CA PRO A 131 -14.48 -1.07 8.00
C PRO A 131 -12.99 -0.77 8.16
N ILE A 132 -12.23 -0.88 7.07
CA ILE A 132 -10.81 -0.51 6.98
C ILE A 132 -10.67 0.56 5.92
N GLN A 133 -9.78 1.52 6.20
CA GLN A 133 -9.37 2.58 5.29
C GLN A 133 -7.93 2.36 4.84
N PHE A 134 -7.65 2.65 3.57
CA PHE A 134 -6.31 2.62 2.99
C PHE A 134 -6.05 3.90 2.21
N GLY A 135 -4.82 4.41 2.29
CA GLY A 135 -4.30 5.38 1.34
C GLY A 135 -3.84 4.66 0.07
N PHE A 136 -4.11 5.25 -1.08
CA PHE A 136 -3.76 4.69 -2.39
C PHE A 136 -2.89 5.63 -3.21
N VAL A 137 -2.04 5.05 -4.02
CA VAL A 137 -1.23 5.75 -5.02
C VAL A 137 -1.00 4.82 -6.22
N ASP A 138 -1.03 5.38 -7.42
CA ASP A 138 -0.73 4.61 -8.64
C ASP A 138 0.78 4.33 -8.77
N VAL A 139 1.12 3.13 -9.23
CA VAL A 139 2.52 2.69 -9.43
C VAL A 139 3.30 3.61 -10.37
N ARG A 140 2.64 4.15 -11.40
CA ARG A 140 3.23 5.08 -12.38
C ARG A 140 3.55 6.44 -11.75
N ASP A 141 2.72 6.87 -10.79
CA ASP A 141 2.92 8.13 -10.07
C ASP A 141 3.99 7.99 -8.98
N VAL A 142 4.15 6.79 -8.41
CA VAL A 142 5.30 6.46 -7.56
C VAL A 142 6.59 6.52 -8.38
N ALA A 143 6.62 5.93 -9.57
CA ALA A 143 7.77 6.00 -10.46
C ALA A 143 8.10 7.45 -10.87
N THR A 144 7.07 8.24 -11.20
CA THR A 144 7.22 9.67 -11.51
C THR A 144 7.80 10.43 -10.33
N ALA A 145 7.34 10.18 -9.10
CA ALA A 145 7.88 10.83 -7.90
C ALA A 145 9.36 10.52 -7.68
N HIS A 146 9.82 9.29 -7.97
CA HIS A 146 11.24 8.94 -7.92
C HIS A 146 12.07 9.75 -8.94
N ILE A 147 11.57 9.88 -10.17
CA ILE A 147 12.23 10.67 -11.21
C ILE A 147 12.30 12.14 -10.81
N LEU A 148 11.18 12.70 -10.37
CA LEU A 148 11.12 14.09 -9.90
C LEU A 148 12.07 14.33 -8.72
N ALA A 149 12.09 13.43 -7.72
CA ALA A 149 13.01 13.53 -6.60
C ALA A 149 14.48 13.45 -7.03
N MET A 150 14.81 12.62 -8.05
CA MET A 150 16.17 12.58 -8.63
C MET A 150 16.57 13.89 -9.28
N GLN A 151 15.63 14.58 -9.92
CA GLN A 151 15.88 15.77 -10.74
C GLN A 151 15.80 17.09 -9.95
N THR A 152 15.18 17.08 -8.77
CA THR A 152 14.91 18.27 -7.95
C THR A 152 15.95 18.40 -6.85
N ASP A 153 16.76 19.46 -6.86
CA ASP A 153 17.77 19.69 -5.82
C ASP A 153 17.16 19.87 -4.44
N ALA A 154 16.01 20.55 -4.37
CA ALA A 154 15.27 20.77 -3.12
C ALA A 154 14.71 19.46 -2.48
N SER A 155 14.83 18.32 -3.13
CA SER A 155 14.46 17.04 -2.55
C SER A 155 15.55 16.44 -1.65
N ASN A 156 16.76 17.00 -1.67
CA ASN A 156 17.87 16.50 -0.87
C ASN A 156 17.59 16.66 0.64
N GLY A 157 17.78 15.59 1.39
CA GLY A 157 17.48 15.56 2.82
C GLY A 157 15.99 15.38 3.16
N GLU A 158 15.14 15.13 2.17
CA GLU A 158 13.69 15.15 2.33
C GLU A 158 13.04 13.76 2.23
N ARG A 159 11.92 13.60 2.94
CA ARG A 159 10.99 12.47 2.84
C ARG A 159 9.74 12.94 2.13
N PHE A 160 9.16 12.09 1.28
CA PHE A 160 7.94 12.38 0.53
C PHE A 160 6.94 11.25 0.68
N ALA A 161 5.89 11.48 1.42
CA ALA A 161 4.79 10.55 1.50
C ALA A 161 3.88 10.70 0.27
N LEU A 162 3.51 9.58 -0.32
CA LEU A 162 2.69 9.56 -1.53
C LEU A 162 1.38 8.84 -1.26
N ALA A 163 0.30 9.61 -1.23
CA ALA A 163 -1.08 9.13 -1.28
C ALA A 163 -1.92 10.09 -2.13
N GLU A 164 -2.71 9.58 -3.05
CA GLU A 164 -3.66 10.43 -3.79
C GLU A 164 -4.87 10.71 -2.91
N ARG A 165 -5.48 9.65 -2.37
CA ARG A 165 -6.58 9.72 -1.38
C ARG A 165 -6.65 8.48 -0.51
N ASP A 166 -7.41 8.60 0.58
CA ASP A 166 -7.79 7.49 1.43
C ASP A 166 -9.19 7.01 1.08
N LEU A 167 -9.36 5.70 0.92
CA LEU A 167 -10.64 5.06 0.61
C LEU A 167 -10.96 3.99 1.64
N TRP A 168 -12.21 3.98 2.09
CA TRP A 168 -12.73 2.84 2.83
C TRP A 168 -12.95 1.66 1.90
N TYR A 169 -12.84 0.47 2.42
CA TYR A 169 -13.10 -0.75 1.66
C TYR A 169 -14.49 -0.76 1.00
N LYS A 170 -15.51 -0.19 1.66
CA LYS A 170 -16.84 0.00 1.08
C LYS A 170 -16.86 0.91 -0.15
N ASP A 171 -15.99 1.93 -0.17
CA ASP A 171 -15.91 2.88 -1.29
C ASP A 171 -15.24 2.20 -2.49
N ILE A 172 -14.21 1.39 -2.26
CA ILE A 172 -13.58 0.55 -3.29
C ILE A 172 -14.61 -0.43 -3.87
N ALA A 173 -15.38 -1.09 -3.01
CA ALA A 173 -16.44 -2.00 -3.44
C ALA A 173 -17.50 -1.29 -4.28
N LYS A 174 -17.87 -0.05 -3.92
CA LYS A 174 -18.80 0.77 -4.68
C LYS A 174 -18.23 1.14 -6.05
N ILE A 175 -17.01 1.67 -6.11
CA ILE A 175 -16.32 2.01 -7.37
C ILE A 175 -16.32 0.81 -8.32
N LEU A 176 -15.90 -0.35 -7.83
CA LEU A 176 -15.83 -1.56 -8.64
C LEU A 176 -17.21 -2.02 -9.13
N LYS A 177 -18.23 -1.93 -8.28
CA LYS A 177 -19.58 -2.32 -8.62
C LYS A 177 -20.22 -1.39 -9.67
N ASP A 178 -20.01 -0.10 -9.52
CA ASP A 178 -20.50 0.90 -10.48
C ASP A 178 -19.81 0.73 -11.87
N ASN A 179 -18.69 0.01 -11.91
CA ASN A 179 -17.96 -0.33 -13.13
C ASN A 179 -18.10 -1.80 -13.56
N GLY A 180 -19.17 -2.49 -13.13
CA GLY A 180 -19.58 -3.81 -13.65
C GLY A 180 -18.91 -5.01 -12.98
N PHE A 181 -18.29 -4.83 -11.81
CA PHE A 181 -17.74 -5.93 -11.01
C PHE A 181 -18.75 -6.41 -9.95
N ASP A 182 -19.76 -7.18 -10.38
CA ASP A 182 -20.92 -7.58 -9.57
C ASP A 182 -20.56 -8.41 -8.31
N LYS A 183 -19.39 -9.06 -8.29
CA LYS A 183 -18.90 -9.85 -7.16
C LYS A 183 -18.36 -8.99 -6.01
N ALA A 184 -18.16 -7.68 -6.24
CA ALA A 184 -17.77 -6.77 -5.18
C ALA A 184 -18.81 -6.77 -4.04
N PRO A 185 -18.39 -6.71 -2.77
CA PRO A 185 -19.28 -6.82 -1.63
C PRO A 185 -20.37 -5.75 -1.62
N LYS A 186 -21.60 -6.17 -1.32
CA LYS A 186 -22.77 -5.28 -1.25
C LYS A 186 -23.03 -4.78 0.18
N ILE A 187 -22.50 -5.50 1.18
CA ILE A 187 -22.80 -5.28 2.59
C ILE A 187 -21.54 -4.77 3.29
N ALA A 188 -21.64 -3.56 3.82
CA ALA A 188 -20.65 -3.03 4.76
C ALA A 188 -21.01 -3.46 6.17
N VAL A 189 -20.04 -4.00 6.90
CA VAL A 189 -20.27 -4.45 8.29
C VAL A 189 -19.78 -3.39 9.27
N PRO A 190 -20.53 -3.20 10.40
CA PRO A 190 -20.06 -2.36 11.49
C PRO A 190 -18.78 -2.90 12.13
N VAL A 191 -18.02 -2.03 12.80
CA VAL A 191 -16.76 -2.40 13.48
C VAL A 191 -16.93 -3.55 14.47
N TRP A 192 -18.00 -3.54 15.26
CA TRP A 192 -18.25 -4.58 16.27
C TRP A 192 -18.50 -5.96 15.62
N VAL A 193 -19.21 -6.00 14.48
CA VAL A 193 -19.41 -7.24 13.72
C VAL A 193 -18.07 -7.74 13.17
N ALA A 194 -17.27 -6.85 12.55
CA ALA A 194 -15.95 -7.21 12.03
C ALA A 194 -15.02 -7.76 13.13
N LYS A 195 -15.06 -7.20 14.34
CA LYS A 195 -14.31 -7.70 15.50
C LYS A 195 -14.76 -9.10 15.91
N ILE A 196 -16.07 -9.37 15.95
CA ILE A 196 -16.60 -10.72 16.28
C ILE A 196 -16.15 -11.72 15.21
N LEU A 197 -16.30 -11.38 13.92
CA LEU A 197 -15.86 -12.25 12.82
C LEU A 197 -14.35 -12.51 12.86
N GLY A 198 -13.56 -11.57 13.37
CA GLY A 198 -12.13 -11.72 13.56
C GLY A 198 -11.74 -12.86 14.53
N ASN A 199 -12.62 -13.26 15.43
CA ASN A 199 -12.35 -14.41 16.31
C ASN A 199 -12.37 -15.76 15.55
N PHE A 200 -13.05 -15.80 14.41
CA PHE A 200 -13.20 -16.99 13.57
C PHE A 200 -12.38 -16.93 12.28
N ASN A 201 -11.83 -15.77 11.93
CA ASN A 201 -11.07 -15.56 10.71
C ASN A 201 -9.71 -14.91 11.04
N LYS A 202 -8.61 -15.64 10.78
CA LYS A 202 -7.26 -15.21 11.09
C LYS A 202 -6.89 -13.89 10.40
N GLN A 203 -7.32 -13.67 9.15
CA GLN A 203 -7.03 -12.44 8.40
C GLN A 203 -7.74 -11.23 9.01
N LEU A 204 -9.01 -11.39 9.43
CA LEU A 204 -9.77 -10.34 10.13
C LEU A 204 -9.21 -10.07 11.53
N LYS A 205 -8.72 -11.11 12.22
CA LYS A 205 -8.06 -10.95 13.52
C LYS A 205 -6.84 -10.03 13.43
N VAL A 206 -6.03 -10.23 12.41
CA VAL A 206 -4.86 -9.40 12.13
C VAL A 206 -5.24 -7.98 11.73
N ALA A 207 -6.32 -7.83 10.98
CA ALA A 207 -6.86 -6.53 10.62
C ALA A 207 -7.52 -5.79 11.81
N SER A 208 -7.74 -6.48 12.94
CA SER A 208 -8.49 -5.94 14.09
C SER A 208 -7.96 -4.61 14.63
N PRO A 209 -6.65 -4.35 14.75
CA PRO A 209 -6.14 -3.04 15.19
C PRO A 209 -6.50 -1.89 14.28
N PHE A 210 -6.87 -2.18 13.04
CA PHE A 210 -7.13 -1.19 12.00
C PHE A 210 -8.63 -0.94 11.74
N LEU A 211 -9.50 -1.76 12.35
CA LEU A 211 -10.94 -1.66 12.13
C LEU A 211 -11.52 -0.36 12.70
N GLY A 212 -12.19 0.39 11.84
CA GLY A 212 -12.86 1.64 12.19
C GLY A 212 -11.96 2.84 12.45
N ARG A 213 -10.65 2.68 12.31
CA ARG A 213 -9.71 3.79 12.46
C ARG A 213 -9.65 4.59 11.16
N VAL A 214 -9.86 5.90 11.28
CA VAL A 214 -9.55 6.84 10.21
C VAL A 214 -8.03 6.96 10.19
N ARG A 215 -7.43 6.41 9.16
CA ARG A 215 -6.02 6.61 8.87
C ARG A 215 -5.92 7.71 7.82
N SER A 216 -6.09 8.94 8.23
CA SER A 216 -5.76 10.07 7.39
C SER A 216 -4.25 10.13 7.26
N VAL A 217 -3.75 9.30 6.37
CA VAL A 217 -2.34 9.32 6.04
C VAL A 217 -2.14 10.39 5.00
N VAL A 218 -1.46 11.41 5.43
CA VAL A 218 -0.61 12.27 4.63
C VAL A 218 -1.26 12.88 3.40
N LYS A 219 -1.49 14.14 3.48
CA LYS A 219 -1.99 14.95 2.36
C LYS A 219 -1.04 15.02 1.15
N ALA A 220 0.08 14.30 1.11
CA ALA A 220 1.13 14.36 0.09
C ALA A 220 1.41 15.81 -0.38
N THR A 221 1.23 16.78 0.50
CA THR A 221 1.37 18.21 0.21
C THR A 221 2.80 18.51 -0.17
N LYS A 222 3.75 17.97 0.57
CA LYS A 222 5.18 18.16 0.34
C LYS A 222 5.64 17.66 -1.03
N ALA A 223 5.15 16.49 -1.48
CA ALA A 223 5.45 15.98 -2.81
C ALA A 223 4.88 16.90 -3.92
N LYS A 224 3.69 17.44 -3.71
CA LYS A 224 3.09 18.40 -4.65
C LYS A 224 3.85 19.71 -4.70
N ASP A 225 4.22 20.26 -3.56
CA ASP A 225 4.83 21.59 -3.44
C ASP A 225 6.30 21.59 -3.88
N ILE A 226 7.08 20.58 -3.48
CA ILE A 226 8.53 20.54 -3.75
C ILE A 226 8.82 19.86 -5.09
N LEU A 227 8.15 18.73 -5.39
CA LEU A 227 8.42 17.95 -6.60
C LEU A 227 7.50 18.35 -7.77
N GLY A 228 6.46 19.14 -7.56
CA GLY A 228 5.43 19.38 -8.58
C GLY A 228 4.64 18.10 -8.92
N TRP A 229 4.59 17.13 -8.02
CA TRP A 229 3.98 15.83 -8.24
C TRP A 229 2.46 15.94 -8.42
N LYS A 230 1.94 15.31 -9.47
CA LYS A 230 0.51 15.34 -9.85
C LYS A 230 0.03 13.90 -10.05
N PRO A 231 -0.55 13.28 -9.01
CA PRO A 231 -1.04 11.91 -9.13
C PRO A 231 -2.33 11.84 -9.94
N ARG A 232 -2.51 10.71 -10.62
CA ARG A 232 -3.79 10.32 -11.21
C ARG A 232 -4.77 9.87 -10.14
N SER A 233 -6.05 9.81 -10.50
CA SER A 233 -7.10 9.35 -9.60
C SER A 233 -6.88 7.89 -9.18
N SER A 234 -6.98 7.60 -7.89
CA SER A 234 -7.00 6.23 -7.38
C SER A 234 -8.19 5.41 -7.90
N GLU A 235 -9.30 6.07 -8.23
CA GLU A 235 -10.46 5.44 -8.85
C GLU A 235 -10.12 4.86 -10.23
N GLU A 236 -9.46 5.65 -11.09
CA GLU A 236 -8.98 5.18 -12.40
C GLU A 236 -8.03 3.98 -12.22
N SER A 237 -7.08 4.07 -11.31
CA SER A 237 -6.11 3.00 -11.05
C SER A 237 -6.78 1.71 -10.55
N ILE A 238 -7.82 1.83 -9.70
CA ILE A 238 -8.61 0.69 -9.21
C ILE A 238 -9.36 0.03 -10.37
N ILE A 239 -9.96 0.82 -11.26
CA ILE A 239 -10.71 0.30 -12.41
C ILE A 239 -9.76 -0.37 -13.41
N GLU A 240 -8.61 0.24 -13.70
CA GLU A 240 -7.63 -0.32 -14.62
C GLU A 240 -7.09 -1.68 -14.13
N ILE A 241 -6.67 -1.78 -12.86
CA ILE A 241 -6.17 -3.06 -12.33
C ILE A 241 -7.28 -4.10 -12.25
N ALA A 242 -8.53 -3.72 -11.95
CA ALA A 242 -9.66 -4.63 -11.95
C ALA A 242 -9.95 -5.20 -13.34
N ASN A 243 -9.85 -4.38 -14.39
CA ASN A 243 -9.97 -4.83 -15.78
C ASN A 243 -8.82 -5.77 -16.15
N GLN A 244 -7.58 -5.45 -15.78
CA GLN A 244 -6.46 -6.34 -16.00
C GLN A 244 -6.65 -7.71 -15.31
N ILE A 245 -7.12 -7.74 -14.07
CA ILE A 245 -7.45 -8.99 -13.34
C ILE A 245 -8.51 -9.80 -14.10
N LYS A 246 -9.49 -9.14 -14.72
CA LYS A 246 -10.49 -9.77 -15.56
C LYS A 246 -9.89 -10.36 -16.84
N GLU A 247 -9.03 -9.62 -17.52
CA GLU A 247 -8.32 -10.05 -18.72
C GLU A 247 -7.37 -11.24 -18.44
N MET A 248 -6.77 -11.30 -17.25
CA MET A 248 -5.98 -12.44 -16.80
C MET A 248 -6.83 -13.70 -16.50
N GLY A 249 -8.15 -13.64 -16.64
CA GLY A 249 -9.05 -14.77 -16.39
C GLY A 249 -9.21 -15.15 -14.90
N LEU A 250 -8.77 -14.30 -13.98
CA LEU A 250 -8.89 -14.55 -12.53
C LEU A 250 -10.32 -14.36 -12.01
N ILE A 251 -11.17 -13.65 -12.74
CA ILE A 251 -12.60 -13.50 -12.44
C ILE A 251 -13.35 -14.58 -13.20
N LYS A 252 -13.73 -15.69 -12.53
CA LYS A 252 -14.57 -16.71 -13.14
C LYS A 252 -15.91 -16.06 -13.58
N SER A 253 -16.18 -16.03 -14.86
CA SER A 253 -17.50 -15.67 -15.37
C SER A 253 -18.52 -16.69 -14.85
N VAL A 254 -19.63 -16.22 -14.29
CA VAL A 254 -20.80 -17.08 -14.08
C VAL A 254 -21.39 -17.28 -15.46
N SER A 255 -21.05 -18.38 -16.14
CA SER A 255 -21.73 -18.78 -17.34
C SER A 255 -23.17 -19.17 -16.92
N TYR A 256 -24.12 -18.32 -17.18
CA TYR A 256 -25.53 -18.71 -17.19
C TYR A 256 -25.72 -19.66 -18.38
N THR A 257 -25.56 -20.95 -18.16
CA THR A 257 -26.14 -21.95 -19.02
C THR A 257 -27.65 -21.77 -18.90
N HIS A 258 -28.24 -21.13 -19.89
CA HIS A 258 -29.68 -21.21 -20.10
C HIS A 258 -30.03 -22.71 -20.21
N LEU A 259 -30.58 -23.26 -19.16
CA LEU A 259 -31.37 -24.50 -19.24
C LEU A 259 -32.58 -24.18 -20.09
N THR A 260 -32.47 -24.40 -21.39
CA THR A 260 -33.64 -24.51 -22.26
C THR A 260 -34.38 -25.76 -21.79
N LEU A 261 -35.52 -25.55 -21.14
CA LEU A 261 -36.46 -26.60 -20.83
C LEU A 261 -36.86 -27.26 -22.16
N PRO A 262 -36.82 -28.60 -22.29
CA PRO A 262 -37.29 -29.26 -23.48
C PRO A 262 -38.81 -29.02 -23.59
N THR A 263 -39.21 -28.41 -24.68
CA THR A 263 -40.62 -28.26 -25.05
C THR A 263 -41.21 -29.68 -25.29
N ILE A 264 -42.01 -30.14 -24.35
CA ILE A 264 -42.77 -31.36 -24.55
C ILE A 264 -43.93 -31.01 -25.49
N TYR A 265 -43.81 -31.41 -26.75
CA TYR A 265 -44.96 -31.47 -27.65
C TYR A 265 -45.75 -32.75 -27.35
N SER A 266 -46.98 -32.58 -26.90
CA SER A 266 -48.03 -33.62 -26.87
C SER A 266 -48.68 -33.76 -28.24
#